data_5729dc4f9c9c49017eb8939e4d418991
#
_entry.id   5729dc4f9c9c49017eb8939e4d418991
#
_cell.length_a   1.000
_cell.length_b   1.000
_cell.length_c   1.000
_cell.angle_alpha   90.00
_cell.angle_beta   90.00
_cell.angle_gamma   90.00
#
_symmetry.space_group_name_H-M   'P 1'
#
loop_
_entity.id
_entity.type
_entity.pdbx_description
1 polymer ?
#
loop_
_entity_poly.entity_id
_entity_poly.type
_entity_poly.pdbx_seq_one_letter_code
_entity_poly.pdbx_strand_id
1 'polypeptide(L)'
;NISISISDNEDEYEMDASYRKTQTHKVRAYLNEHLLNKSVVSFKNKSMDEEITLDDNTTFYINSYPGELRIKIDKTENSDESFEKVRQVCEDLKDILADN
;
A
#
# COMPACT_ATOMS: atom_id res chain seq x y z
N ASN A 1 5.89 -11.60 -14.77
CA ASN A 1 6.28 -12.22 -13.51
C ASN A 1 5.79 -11.39 -12.33
N ILE A 2 5.35 -12.06 -11.29
CA ILE A 2 4.86 -11.41 -10.08
C ILE A 2 5.77 -11.81 -8.94
N SER A 3 6.24 -10.81 -8.21
CA SER A 3 7.10 -11.03 -7.04
C SER A 3 6.56 -10.18 -5.90
N ILE A 4 6.24 -10.82 -4.79
CA ILE A 4 5.71 -10.13 -3.61
C ILE A 4 6.52 -10.56 -2.40
N SER A 5 7.00 -9.57 -1.66
CA SER A 5 7.81 -9.78 -0.47
C SER A 5 7.21 -8.97 0.68
N ILE A 6 7.05 -9.61 1.82
CA ILE A 6 6.56 -8.95 3.03
C ILE A 6 7.58 -9.14 4.14
N SER A 7 7.97 -8.04 4.77
CA SER A 7 8.85 -8.02 5.92
C SER A 7 8.06 -7.46 7.10
N ASP A 8 8.03 -8.19 8.19
CA ASP A 8 7.26 -7.82 9.37
C ASP A 8 8.10 -8.07 10.62
N ASN A 9 8.49 -7.00 11.30
CA ASN A 9 9.23 -7.09 12.55
C ASN A 9 8.57 -6.21 13.61
N GLU A 10 9.22 -6.08 14.78
CA GLU A 10 8.64 -5.33 15.90
C GLU A 10 8.34 -3.87 15.57
N ASP A 11 9.16 -3.26 14.74
CA ASP A 11 9.10 -1.82 14.50
C ASP A 11 8.44 -1.44 13.20
N GLU A 12 8.47 -2.32 12.20
CA GLU A 12 8.09 -1.95 10.85
C GLU A 12 7.48 -3.10 10.07
N TYR A 13 6.55 -2.77 9.20
CA TYR A 13 5.96 -3.69 8.25
C TYR A 13 6.16 -3.10 6.85
N GLU A 14 6.61 -3.92 5.92
CA GLU A 14 6.85 -3.47 4.56
C GLU A 14 6.38 -4.52 3.56
N MET A 15 5.66 -4.09 2.51
CA MET A 15 5.34 -4.93 1.38
C MET A 15 6.00 -4.35 0.13
N ASP A 16 6.71 -5.20 -0.61
CA ASP A 16 7.26 -4.87 -1.91
C ASP A 16 6.63 -5.77 -2.95
N ALA A 17 6.10 -5.21 -4.01
CA ALA A 17 5.47 -5.97 -5.08
C ALA A 17 5.95 -5.50 -6.44
N SER A 18 6.25 -6.47 -7.31
CA SER A 18 6.50 -6.26 -8.73
C SER A 18 5.46 -7.07 -9.47
N TYR A 19 4.84 -6.50 -10.48
CA TYR A 19 3.76 -7.15 -11.20
C TYR A 19 3.71 -6.63 -12.63
N ARG A 20 2.85 -7.21 -13.46
CA ARG A 20 2.71 -6.78 -14.84
C ARG A 20 2.17 -5.35 -14.89
N LYS A 21 2.76 -4.52 -15.72
CA LYS A 21 2.33 -3.12 -15.86
C LYS A 21 0.84 -3.01 -16.20
N THR A 22 0.28 -4.01 -16.88
CA THR A 22 -1.14 -4.04 -17.22
C THR A 22 -2.05 -4.14 -15.98
N GLN A 23 -1.50 -4.54 -14.84
CA GLN A 23 -2.25 -4.65 -13.58
C GLN A 23 -2.18 -3.36 -12.77
N THR A 24 -1.42 -2.37 -13.21
CA THR A 24 -1.22 -1.13 -12.47
C THR A 24 -2.54 -0.42 -12.15
N HIS A 25 -3.46 -0.37 -13.12
CA HIS A 25 -4.75 0.29 -12.91
C HIS A 25 -5.59 -0.40 -11.85
N LYS A 26 -5.51 -1.72 -11.78
CA LYS A 26 -6.23 -2.51 -10.78
C LYS A 26 -5.69 -2.24 -9.37
N VAL A 27 -4.36 -2.21 -9.23
CA VAL A 27 -3.71 -1.89 -7.97
C VAL A 27 -4.08 -0.48 -7.52
N ARG A 28 -4.00 0.49 -8.42
CA ARG A 28 -4.33 1.88 -8.10
C ARG A 28 -5.80 2.06 -7.72
N ALA A 29 -6.70 1.38 -8.41
CA ALA A 29 -8.13 1.43 -8.10
C ALA A 29 -8.39 0.89 -6.70
N TYR A 30 -7.76 -0.23 -6.35
CA TYR A 30 -7.90 -0.82 -5.02
C TYR A 30 -7.38 0.14 -3.94
N LEU A 31 -6.18 0.70 -4.14
CA LEU A 31 -5.59 1.63 -3.17
C LEU A 31 -6.46 2.87 -2.97
N ASN A 32 -6.99 3.42 -4.04
CA ASN A 32 -7.86 4.60 -3.94
C ASN A 32 -9.15 4.28 -3.18
N GLU A 33 -9.73 3.12 -3.42
CA GLU A 33 -10.99 2.75 -2.78
C GLU A 33 -10.82 2.39 -1.30
N HIS A 34 -9.76 1.68 -0.95
CA HIS A 34 -9.63 1.08 0.38
C HIS A 34 -8.65 1.77 1.31
N LEU A 35 -7.83 2.67 0.79
CA LEU A 35 -6.81 3.32 1.61
C LEU A 35 -6.75 4.84 1.36
N LEU A 36 -6.51 5.24 0.12
CA LEU A 36 -6.22 6.63 -0.21
C LEU A 36 -7.46 7.52 -0.28
N ASN A 37 -8.66 6.96 -0.28
CA ASN A 37 -9.89 7.73 -0.26
C ASN A 37 -10.07 8.54 1.03
N LYS A 38 -9.29 8.22 2.07
CA LYS A 38 -9.28 8.95 3.35
C LYS A 38 -8.23 10.04 3.38
N SER A 39 -7.48 10.20 2.30
CA SER A 39 -6.48 11.23 2.16
C SER A 39 -7.12 12.50 1.60
N VAL A 40 -6.52 13.65 1.93
CA VAL A 40 -6.99 14.93 1.39
C VAL A 40 -6.64 15.11 -0.08
N VAL A 41 -5.80 14.25 -0.62
CA VAL A 41 -5.32 14.34 -2.01
C VAL A 41 -5.74 13.07 -2.75
N SER A 42 -6.19 13.24 -4.00
CA SER A 42 -6.51 12.10 -4.86
C SER A 42 -5.24 11.66 -5.61
N PHE A 43 -4.95 10.37 -5.56
CA PHE A 43 -3.78 9.80 -6.22
C PHE A 43 -4.13 8.88 -7.39
N LYS A 44 -5.40 8.91 -7.80
CA LYS A 44 -5.86 8.07 -8.90
C LYS A 44 -5.05 8.37 -10.17
N ASN A 45 -4.54 7.34 -10.82
CA ASN A 45 -3.78 7.44 -12.08
C ASN A 45 -2.47 8.22 -11.96
N LYS A 46 -1.92 8.29 -10.77
CA LYS A 46 -0.69 9.04 -10.53
C LYS A 46 0.38 8.16 -9.88
N SER A 47 1.60 8.27 -10.39
CA SER A 47 2.75 7.67 -9.72
C SER A 47 3.07 8.50 -8.48
N MET A 48 3.55 7.84 -7.42
CA MET A 48 3.81 8.54 -6.16
C MET A 48 4.95 7.90 -5.40
N ASP A 49 5.61 8.72 -4.60
CA ASP A 49 6.73 8.32 -3.76
C ASP A 49 6.73 9.29 -2.59
N GLU A 50 5.92 9.02 -1.57
CA GLU A 50 5.74 9.97 -0.48
C GLU A 50 5.14 9.35 0.76
N GLU A 51 5.28 10.04 1.87
CA GLU A 51 4.63 9.69 3.11
C GLU A 51 3.22 10.29 3.14
N ILE A 52 2.26 9.48 3.52
CA ILE A 52 0.85 9.86 3.54
C ILE A 52 0.34 9.83 4.98
N THR A 53 -0.44 10.82 5.35
CA THR A 53 -1.18 10.82 6.62
C THR A 53 -2.66 10.87 6.29
N LEU A 54 -3.41 9.89 6.79
CA LEU A 54 -4.86 9.80 6.57
C LEU A 54 -5.62 10.60 7.64
N ASP A 55 -6.92 10.73 7.45
CA ASP A 55 -7.79 11.48 8.37
C ASP A 55 -7.75 10.94 9.80
N ASP A 56 -7.50 9.64 9.98
CA ASP A 56 -7.45 9.01 11.29
C ASP A 56 -6.04 8.98 11.88
N ASN A 57 -5.12 9.75 11.31
CA ASN A 57 -3.71 9.86 11.71
C ASN A 57 -2.86 8.64 11.35
N THR A 58 -3.39 7.70 10.56
CA THR A 58 -2.56 6.62 10.02
C THR A 58 -1.51 7.24 9.11
N THR A 59 -0.23 6.93 9.37
CA THR A 59 0.88 7.47 8.58
C THR A 59 1.67 6.31 7.99
N PHE A 60 1.91 6.35 6.70
CA PHE A 60 2.67 5.31 6.01
C PHE A 60 3.38 5.89 4.79
N TYR A 61 4.41 5.19 4.34
CA TYR A 61 5.12 5.55 3.12
C TYR A 61 4.58 4.69 1.97
N ILE A 62 4.39 5.31 0.81
CA ILE A 62 3.98 4.59 -0.39
C ILE A 62 4.82 5.02 -1.59
N ASN A 63 5.27 4.01 -2.34
CA ASN A 63 5.96 4.19 -3.61
C ASN A 63 5.18 3.37 -4.63
N SER A 64 4.57 4.02 -5.61
CA SER A 64 3.72 3.37 -6.59
C SER A 64 4.05 3.88 -7.99
N TYR A 65 4.54 2.97 -8.82
CA TYR A 65 4.87 3.22 -10.22
C TYR A 65 4.29 2.08 -11.07
N PRO A 66 4.23 2.24 -12.39
CA PRO A 66 3.71 1.16 -13.22
C PRO A 66 4.46 -0.15 -12.97
N GLY A 67 3.73 -1.16 -12.51
CA GLY A 67 4.29 -2.48 -12.24
C GLY A 67 5.04 -2.63 -10.93
N GLU A 68 5.03 -1.60 -10.08
CA GLU A 68 5.77 -1.62 -8.81
C GLU A 68 4.98 -0.96 -7.69
N LEU A 69 5.04 -1.56 -6.50
CA LEU A 69 4.41 -0.98 -5.32
C LEU A 69 5.24 -1.32 -4.09
N ARG A 70 5.47 -0.31 -3.25
CA ARG A 70 6.05 -0.50 -1.92
C ARG A 70 5.21 0.27 -0.92
N ILE A 71 4.81 -0.40 0.15
CA ILE A 71 4.11 0.23 1.27
C ILE A 71 4.87 -0.11 2.54
N LYS A 72 5.15 0.90 3.35
CA LYS A 72 5.91 0.79 4.58
C LYS A 72 5.17 1.50 5.69
N ILE A 73 5.01 0.85 6.83
CA ILE A 73 4.39 1.49 7.99
C ILE A 73 5.22 1.23 9.24
N ASP A 74 5.46 2.31 9.99
CA ASP A 74 6.18 2.27 11.25
C ASP A 74 5.18 1.98 12.36
N LYS A 75 5.34 0.83 13.02
CA LYS A 75 4.43 0.39 14.08
C LYS A 75 4.54 1.26 15.33
N THR A 76 5.69 1.88 15.55
CA THR A 76 5.88 2.71 16.74
C THR A 76 5.21 4.08 16.62
N GLU A 77 4.90 4.50 15.40
CA GLU A 77 4.27 5.80 15.13
C GLU A 77 2.79 5.70 14.81
N ASN A 78 2.23 4.49 14.89
CA ASN A 78 0.84 4.26 14.54
C ASN A 78 0.15 3.45 15.62
N SER A 79 -1.17 3.61 15.72
CA SER A 79 -1.97 2.77 16.60
C SER A 79 -2.03 1.35 16.03
N ASP A 80 -2.39 0.38 16.87
CA ASP A 80 -2.59 -1.00 16.42
C ASP A 80 -3.67 -1.06 15.34
N GLU A 81 -4.72 -0.26 15.48
CA GLU A 81 -5.80 -0.17 14.51
C GLU A 81 -5.30 0.34 13.15
N SER A 82 -4.49 1.39 13.17
CA SER A 82 -3.91 1.95 11.94
C SER A 82 -2.99 0.93 11.25
N PHE A 83 -2.17 0.25 12.04
CA PHE A 83 -1.31 -0.79 11.49
C PHE A 83 -2.13 -1.91 10.84
N GLU A 84 -3.15 -2.41 11.53
CA GLU A 84 -3.99 -3.48 11.00
C GLU A 84 -4.68 -3.10 9.71
N LYS A 85 -5.11 -1.84 9.61
CA LYS A 85 -5.74 -1.34 8.37
C LYS A 85 -4.78 -1.43 7.18
N VAL A 86 -3.55 -0.95 7.35
CA VAL A 86 -2.56 -0.98 6.28
C VAL A 86 -2.13 -2.41 5.97
N ARG A 87 -1.94 -3.23 7.01
CA ARG A 87 -1.57 -4.63 6.82
C ARG A 87 -2.66 -5.37 6.01
N GLN A 88 -3.93 -5.14 6.32
CA GLN A 88 -5.02 -5.79 5.60
C GLN A 88 -5.04 -5.40 4.13
N VAL A 89 -4.81 -4.12 3.84
CA VAL A 89 -4.72 -3.65 2.45
C VAL A 89 -3.60 -4.38 1.71
N CYS A 90 -2.44 -4.53 2.36
CA CYS A 90 -1.31 -5.23 1.76
C CYS A 90 -1.62 -6.71 1.50
N GLU A 91 -2.26 -7.38 2.46
CA GLU A 91 -2.64 -8.79 2.30
C GLU A 91 -3.66 -8.95 1.16
N ASP A 92 -4.63 -8.06 1.07
CA ASP A 92 -5.63 -8.10 0.01
C ASP A 92 -4.99 -7.87 -1.36
N LEU A 93 -4.05 -6.94 -1.46
CA LEU A 93 -3.33 -6.70 -2.70
C LEU A 93 -2.50 -7.91 -3.12
N LYS A 94 -1.87 -8.56 -2.16
CA LYS A 94 -1.13 -9.79 -2.42
C LYS A 94 -2.05 -10.84 -3.05
N ASP A 95 -3.23 -11.03 -2.50
CA ASP A 95 -4.20 -12.00 -3.01
C ASP A 95 -4.71 -11.60 -4.42
N ILE A 96 -4.99 -10.33 -4.63
CA ILE A 96 -5.43 -9.82 -5.93
C ILE A 96 -4.37 -10.10 -7.00
N LEU A 97 -3.12 -9.82 -6.69
CA LEU A 97 -2.02 -10.00 -7.64
C LEU A 97 -1.70 -11.48 -7.86
N ALA A 98 -1.83 -12.30 -6.82
CA ALA A 98 -1.54 -13.72 -6.92
C ALA A 98 -2.56 -14.48 -7.78
N ASP A 99 -3.76 -13.96 -7.92
CA ASP A 99 -4.84 -14.57 -8.69
C ASP A 99 -4.72 -14.35 -10.20
N ASN A 100 -3.68 -13.67 -10.64
CA ASN A 100 -3.48 -13.42 -12.08
C ASN A 100 -2.33 -14.28 -12.69
#